data_121f04e0e2bee79a0a216f86ac04b3bb
#
_entry.id   121f04e0e2bee79a0a216f86ac04b3bb
#
_cell.length_a   1.000
_cell.length_b   1.000
_cell.length_c   1.000
_cell.angle_alpha   90.00
_cell.angle_beta   90.00
_cell.angle_gamma   90.00
#
_symmetry.space_group_name_H-M   'P 1'
#
loop_
_entity.id
_entity.type
_entity.pdbx_description
1 polymer ?
#
loop_
_entity_poly.entity_id
_entity_poly.type
_entity_poly.pdbx_seq_one_letter_code
_entity_poly.pdbx_strand_id
1 'polypeptide(L)'
;MIGHYTTGAEGASDIGPVFNRHAFRRLGADMTEEASENDNQEEKTPEKTITGPPVGPPAGPPSGPPSGPPTGPPGRGMGGRTMFGGGPPQPTGPPMAAPSAPTGAQRMHTGSDVAIEAAQEKIVESKKMVDGDEKVELESLRQENENLKQGMAAAVEYIQDVENPPMPPIVGDGFVVPGDVVGMFATLGRQLHKERLLHGTAGSFSLLSTTVPNLVHITRQGAALGLMNENDLITGRLGDAAPIQASEDWRIHSVALAIASLDHEGRGACVHVAAPYTTTLSLEKDRYALVPTDYEGRTNYGRATIVDVQYSDMEGYLNEITEALKQTGNKLFVARGHGIYALGSDLLEAWGHAAAFEHSMRILYLSELADL
;
A
#
# COMPACT_ATOMS: atom_id res chain seq x y z
N MET A 1 -20.40 -0.50 63.56
CA MET A 1 -21.15 0.66 63.11
C MET A 1 -21.12 0.63 61.59
N ILE A 2 -22.23 0.37 61.03
CA ILE A 2 -22.48 0.15 59.59
C ILE A 2 -22.90 1.51 59.02
N GLY A 3 -22.20 1.98 57.97
CA GLY A 3 -22.59 3.19 57.26
C GLY A 3 -22.81 2.88 55.80
N HIS A 4 -24.10 2.86 55.45
CA HIS A 4 -24.60 2.77 54.06
C HIS A 4 -24.26 4.05 53.27
N TYR A 5 -23.79 3.90 52.04
CA TYR A 5 -23.86 4.96 51.02
C TYR A 5 -24.72 4.49 49.84
N THR A 6 -25.78 5.22 49.68
CA THR A 6 -26.77 5.11 48.60
C THR A 6 -26.25 5.66 47.30
N THR A 7 -26.50 4.92 46.23
CA THR A 7 -26.37 5.30 44.82
C THR A 7 -27.34 6.41 44.44
N GLY A 8 -26.82 7.51 43.90
CA GLY A 8 -27.59 8.52 43.19
C GLY A 8 -27.15 8.57 41.75
N ALA A 9 -27.97 8.04 40.84
CA ALA A 9 -27.87 8.24 39.42
C ALA A 9 -28.78 9.42 39.04
N GLU A 10 -28.19 10.51 38.52
CA GLU A 10 -28.98 11.52 37.78
C GLU A 10 -28.08 12.28 36.80
N GLY A 11 -28.45 12.20 35.49
CA GLY A 11 -28.48 13.32 34.61
C GLY A 11 -27.20 13.70 33.89
N ALA A 12 -26.74 12.94 32.88
CA ALA A 12 -25.91 13.49 31.83
C ALA A 12 -26.83 14.07 30.75
N SER A 13 -27.01 15.38 30.76
CA SER A 13 -27.69 16.12 29.71
C SER A 13 -26.78 16.25 28.48
N ASP A 14 -27.31 15.72 27.40
CA ASP A 14 -26.89 15.83 26.02
C ASP A 14 -26.86 17.32 25.59
N ILE A 15 -25.67 17.92 25.44
CA ILE A 15 -25.48 19.21 24.78
C ILE A 15 -24.56 19.01 23.59
N GLY A 16 -25.15 18.55 22.48
CA GLY A 16 -24.53 18.66 21.17
C GLY A 16 -24.50 20.12 20.71
N PRO A 17 -23.42 20.60 20.09
CA PRO A 17 -23.39 21.96 19.57
C PRO A 17 -24.37 22.11 18.42
N VAL A 18 -25.41 22.90 18.64
CA VAL A 18 -26.35 23.35 17.62
C VAL A 18 -25.61 24.37 16.74
N PHE A 19 -25.14 23.92 15.58
CA PHE A 19 -24.62 24.84 14.55
C PHE A 19 -25.78 25.67 13.97
N ASN A 20 -25.76 26.94 14.28
CA ASN A 20 -26.75 27.90 13.83
C ASN A 20 -26.53 28.25 12.34
N ARG A 21 -27.34 27.64 11.45
CA ARG A 21 -27.32 27.81 9.99
C ARG A 21 -27.67 29.25 9.50
N HIS A 22 -27.94 30.19 10.38
CA HIS A 22 -28.37 31.52 10.02
C HIS A 22 -27.30 32.64 10.07
N ALA A 23 -26.06 32.35 10.51
CA ALA A 23 -25.01 33.35 10.60
C ALA A 23 -24.24 33.62 9.29
N PHE A 24 -24.31 32.72 8.31
CA PHE A 24 -23.53 32.85 7.06
C PHE A 24 -24.28 33.53 5.88
N ARG A 25 -25.54 33.95 6.06
CA ARG A 25 -26.31 34.62 4.99
C ARG A 25 -26.26 36.14 5.01
N ARG A 26 -25.48 36.79 5.88
CA ARG A 26 -25.42 38.25 6.01
C ARG A 26 -24.10 38.89 5.58
N LEU A 27 -23.14 38.16 5.05
CA LEU A 27 -21.87 38.71 4.55
C LEU A 27 -21.74 38.73 3.03
N GLY A 28 -22.81 38.41 2.29
CA GLY A 28 -22.81 38.38 0.83
C GLY A 28 -23.71 39.40 0.14
N ALA A 29 -24.21 40.42 0.84
CA ALA A 29 -25.23 41.33 0.30
C ALA A 29 -24.88 42.84 0.38
N ASP A 30 -23.60 43.20 0.53
CA ASP A 30 -23.24 44.64 0.64
C ASP A 30 -21.98 45.03 -0.17
N MET A 31 -21.80 44.48 -1.37
CA MET A 31 -20.79 44.98 -2.31
C MET A 31 -21.25 44.93 -3.77
N THR A 32 -22.40 45.56 -4.04
CA THR A 32 -22.81 45.94 -5.41
C THR A 32 -23.52 47.27 -5.37
N GLU A 33 -22.76 48.34 -5.21
CA GLU A 33 -23.13 49.70 -5.61
C GLU A 33 -21.93 50.59 -5.29
N GLU A 34 -21.10 50.85 -6.29
CA GLU A 34 -20.31 52.05 -6.54
C GLU A 34 -19.15 51.72 -7.49
N ALA A 35 -19.41 51.79 -8.77
CA ALA A 35 -18.42 52.11 -9.79
C ALA A 35 -19.13 52.44 -11.11
N SER A 36 -19.65 53.64 -11.20
CA SER A 36 -19.82 54.31 -12.49
C SER A 36 -19.10 55.66 -12.40
N GLU A 37 -18.44 55.98 -13.49
CA GLU A 37 -17.81 57.29 -13.79
C GLU A 37 -16.34 57.46 -13.35
N ASN A 38 -15.43 57.18 -14.28
CA ASN A 38 -14.51 58.19 -14.82
C ASN A 38 -13.77 57.64 -16.06
N ASP A 39 -14.13 58.17 -17.13
CA ASP A 39 -13.52 58.90 -18.25
C ASP A 39 -12.02 58.65 -18.61
N ASN A 40 -11.88 58.23 -19.88
CA ASN A 40 -10.87 58.61 -20.87
C ASN A 40 -9.51 59.14 -20.42
N GLN A 41 -8.47 58.37 -20.72
CA GLN A 41 -7.29 58.92 -21.39
C GLN A 41 -6.54 57.80 -22.16
N GLU A 42 -6.50 57.99 -23.49
CA GLU A 42 -5.63 57.31 -24.43
C GLU A 42 -4.15 57.62 -24.13
N GLU A 43 -3.34 56.62 -23.88
CA GLU A 43 -1.89 56.74 -23.95
C GLU A 43 -1.31 55.73 -24.93
N LYS A 44 -0.81 56.29 -26.04
CA LYS A 44 -0.13 55.62 -27.15
C LYS A 44 1.17 55.04 -26.66
N THR A 45 1.37 53.75 -26.79
CA THR A 45 2.70 53.08 -26.73
C THR A 45 3.24 52.82 -28.13
N PRO A 46 4.53 53.06 -28.38
CA PRO A 46 5.11 52.93 -29.73
C PRO A 46 5.45 51.46 -30.08
N GLU A 47 5.02 51.13 -31.27
CA GLU A 47 5.26 49.92 -31.99
C GLU A 47 6.78 49.73 -32.26
N LYS A 48 7.38 48.65 -31.73
CA LYS A 48 8.76 48.25 -32.08
C LYS A 48 8.67 47.07 -33.05
N THR A 49 8.81 47.39 -34.31
CA THR A 49 8.96 46.44 -35.45
C THR A 49 10.28 45.74 -35.32
N ILE A 50 10.25 44.39 -35.13
CA ILE A 50 11.39 43.53 -35.31
C ILE A 50 11.12 42.65 -36.53
N THR A 51 11.80 42.98 -37.62
CA THR A 51 11.87 42.17 -38.84
C THR A 51 12.89 41.06 -38.65
N GLY A 52 12.42 39.81 -38.55
CA GLY A 52 13.25 38.60 -38.67
C GLY A 52 12.84 37.80 -39.92
N PRO A 53 13.74 37.06 -40.58
CA PRO A 53 13.44 36.37 -41.84
C PRO A 53 12.49 35.17 -41.64
N PRO A 54 11.71 34.79 -42.67
CA PRO A 54 10.75 33.73 -42.60
C PRO A 54 11.39 32.36 -42.49
N VAL A 55 11.08 31.64 -41.43
CA VAL A 55 11.41 30.22 -41.27
C VAL A 55 10.40 29.39 -42.09
N GLY A 56 10.93 28.60 -43.03
CA GLY A 56 10.14 27.70 -43.87
C GLY A 56 9.39 26.63 -43.07
N PRO A 57 8.37 25.99 -43.65
CA PRO A 57 7.53 25.03 -42.95
C PRO A 57 8.30 23.76 -42.54
N PRO A 58 7.97 23.16 -41.39
CA PRO A 58 8.62 21.94 -40.96
C PRO A 58 8.24 20.75 -41.87
N ALA A 59 9.25 19.91 -42.12
CA ALA A 59 9.13 18.68 -42.93
C ALA A 59 8.05 17.77 -42.32
N GLY A 60 7.20 17.18 -43.18
CA GLY A 60 6.13 16.29 -42.83
C GLY A 60 6.59 14.99 -42.17
N PRO A 61 5.71 14.28 -41.48
CA PRO A 61 6.04 13.06 -40.76
C PRO A 61 6.43 11.91 -41.72
N PRO A 62 7.32 11.00 -41.30
CA PRO A 62 7.70 9.85 -42.12
C PRO A 62 6.50 8.91 -42.28
N SER A 63 6.21 8.57 -43.52
CA SER A 63 5.18 7.64 -43.93
C SER A 63 5.67 6.19 -43.81
N GLY A 64 4.91 5.35 -43.12
CA GLY A 64 4.91 3.91 -43.25
C GLY A 64 5.04 3.11 -41.98
N PRO A 65 4.02 2.30 -41.62
CA PRO A 65 4.16 1.32 -40.57
C PRO A 65 4.98 0.12 -41.03
N PRO A 66 5.80 -0.50 -40.13
CA PRO A 66 6.49 -1.73 -40.46
C PRO A 66 5.50 -2.89 -40.62
N SER A 67 5.64 -3.59 -41.73
CA SER A 67 4.84 -4.77 -42.12
C SER A 67 5.22 -6.00 -41.28
N GLY A 68 4.22 -6.64 -40.71
CA GLY A 68 4.14 -8.06 -40.45
C GLY A 68 4.60 -8.58 -39.09
N PRO A 69 3.74 -9.33 -38.39
CA PRO A 69 4.12 -10.05 -37.17
C PRO A 69 4.96 -11.29 -37.49
N PRO A 70 5.89 -11.71 -36.59
CA PRO A 70 6.62 -12.96 -36.76
C PRO A 70 5.67 -14.15 -36.59
N THR A 71 5.83 -15.13 -37.48
CA THR A 71 5.17 -16.43 -37.52
C THR A 71 5.41 -17.18 -36.19
N GLY A 72 4.33 -17.64 -35.58
CA GLY A 72 4.35 -18.38 -34.32
C GLY A 72 4.96 -19.78 -34.45
N PRO A 73 5.38 -20.37 -33.33
CA PRO A 73 5.90 -21.73 -33.26
C PRO A 73 4.79 -22.77 -33.44
N PRO A 74 5.15 -24.02 -33.90
CA PRO A 74 4.18 -25.05 -34.24
C PRO A 74 3.45 -25.62 -33.02
N GLY A 75 2.16 -25.85 -33.21
CA GLY A 75 1.26 -26.41 -32.24
C GLY A 75 1.67 -27.80 -31.76
N ARG A 76 1.60 -28.03 -30.48
CA ARG A 76 1.51 -29.37 -29.88
C ARG A 76 0.09 -29.62 -29.39
N GLY A 77 -0.38 -30.79 -29.78
CA GLY A 77 -1.71 -31.27 -29.75
C GLY A 77 -2.45 -31.23 -28.42
N MET A 78 -3.74 -31.14 -28.59
CA MET A 78 -4.76 -31.40 -27.57
C MET A 78 -4.63 -32.84 -27.02
N GLY A 79 -4.47 -32.96 -25.70
CA GLY A 79 -4.66 -34.19 -24.93
C GLY A 79 -5.67 -33.92 -23.82
N GLY A 80 -6.82 -34.51 -23.95
CA GLY A 80 -7.86 -34.96 -23.07
C GLY A 80 -7.95 -34.43 -21.64
N ARG A 81 -9.05 -33.78 -21.38
CA ARG A 81 -9.70 -33.69 -20.07
C ARG A 81 -9.90 -35.10 -19.51
N THR A 82 -9.35 -35.39 -18.34
CA THR A 82 -9.91 -36.41 -17.46
C THR A 82 -10.16 -35.79 -16.08
N MET A 83 -11.42 -35.65 -15.78
CA MET A 83 -11.93 -35.48 -14.42
C MET A 83 -11.57 -36.72 -13.59
N PHE A 84 -10.87 -36.54 -12.50
CA PHE A 84 -10.80 -37.54 -11.43
C PHE A 84 -11.42 -36.95 -10.16
N GLY A 85 -12.72 -37.21 -10.03
CA GLY A 85 -13.37 -37.38 -8.74
C GLY A 85 -13.34 -38.88 -8.44
N GLY A 86 -12.83 -39.25 -7.30
CA GLY A 86 -12.83 -40.62 -6.86
C GLY A 86 -12.07 -40.74 -5.53
N GLY A 87 -12.79 -40.65 -4.42
CA GLY A 87 -12.25 -41.04 -3.13
C GLY A 87 -11.99 -42.55 -3.09
N PRO A 88 -11.08 -43.03 -2.18
CA PRO A 88 -10.76 -44.45 -2.09
C PRO A 88 -11.97 -45.25 -1.63
N PRO A 89 -12.24 -46.42 -2.24
CA PRO A 89 -13.31 -47.31 -1.80
C PRO A 89 -12.95 -48.00 -0.48
N GLN A 90 -13.85 -47.94 0.46
CA GLN A 90 -13.79 -48.78 1.65
C GLN A 90 -14.13 -50.22 1.26
N PRO A 91 -13.37 -51.23 1.74
CA PRO A 91 -13.73 -52.62 1.54
C PRO A 91 -14.80 -53.06 2.56
N THR A 92 -16.02 -53.23 2.07
CA THR A 92 -17.06 -53.99 2.77
C THR A 92 -16.92 -55.45 2.36
N GLY A 93 -16.30 -56.25 3.20
CA GLY A 93 -16.36 -57.71 3.09
C GLY A 93 -17.10 -58.29 4.31
N PRO A 94 -17.96 -59.30 4.13
CA PRO A 94 -18.68 -59.91 5.23
C PRO A 94 -17.79 -60.73 6.15
N PRO A 95 -18.13 -60.94 7.42
CA PRO A 95 -17.32 -61.70 8.37
C PRO A 95 -17.39 -63.19 8.01
N MET A 96 -16.25 -63.76 7.65
CA MET A 96 -16.10 -65.17 7.52
C MET A 96 -15.99 -65.83 8.90
N ALA A 97 -16.84 -66.83 9.11
CA ALA A 97 -16.90 -67.65 10.29
C ALA A 97 -15.57 -68.41 10.51
N ALA A 98 -15.16 -68.46 11.76
CA ALA A 98 -14.00 -69.25 12.17
C ALA A 98 -14.23 -70.75 11.94
N PRO A 99 -13.29 -71.49 11.35
CA PRO A 99 -13.37 -72.92 11.33
C PRO A 99 -12.96 -73.50 12.70
N SER A 100 -13.77 -74.41 13.17
CA SER A 100 -13.57 -75.22 14.36
C SER A 100 -12.34 -76.07 14.26
N ALA A 101 -11.55 -76.17 15.34
CA ALA A 101 -10.37 -76.92 15.49
C ALA A 101 -10.64 -78.43 15.40
N PRO A 102 -9.82 -79.19 14.70
CA PRO A 102 -9.81 -80.66 14.88
C PRO A 102 -8.92 -81.05 16.06
N THR A 103 -9.55 -81.83 16.94
CA THR A 103 -8.92 -82.45 18.09
C THR A 103 -8.11 -83.62 17.60
N GLY A 104 -6.84 -83.73 18.01
CA GLY A 104 -6.08 -84.98 18.10
C GLY A 104 -5.18 -85.30 16.92
N ALA A 105 -3.88 -85.07 17.06
CA ALA A 105 -2.83 -85.88 16.53
C ALA A 105 -1.50 -85.63 17.25
N GLN A 106 -0.95 -86.69 17.61
CA GLN A 106 0.29 -87.02 18.30
C GLN A 106 1.53 -86.14 17.93
N ARG A 107 2.27 -85.79 18.98
CA ARG A 107 3.63 -85.27 18.91
C ARG A 107 4.55 -86.18 18.12
N MET A 108 5.11 -85.71 17.05
CA MET A 108 6.41 -86.14 16.57
C MET A 108 7.32 -84.92 16.58
N HIS A 109 8.15 -84.87 17.62
CA HIS A 109 9.32 -84.01 17.65
C HIS A 109 10.38 -84.61 16.77
N THR A 110 10.85 -83.83 15.78
CA THR A 110 12.26 -83.68 15.40
C THR A 110 12.32 -83.13 13.97
N GLY A 111 12.81 -81.93 13.80
CA GLY A 111 13.13 -81.35 12.51
C GLY A 111 12.45 -80.01 12.18
N SER A 112 11.35 -79.69 12.90
CA SER A 112 10.56 -78.45 12.60
C SER A 112 11.13 -77.22 13.30
N ASP A 113 11.71 -77.34 14.49
CA ASP A 113 12.11 -76.18 15.28
C ASP A 113 13.32 -75.45 14.68
N VAL A 114 14.28 -76.15 14.11
CA VAL A 114 15.45 -75.56 13.44
C VAL A 114 15.06 -74.84 12.14
N ALA A 115 14.09 -75.42 11.42
CA ALA A 115 13.60 -74.74 10.20
C ALA A 115 12.78 -73.45 10.47
N ILE A 116 12.05 -73.46 11.61
CA ILE A 116 11.28 -72.22 12.03
C ILE A 116 12.24 -71.18 12.55
N GLU A 117 13.29 -71.57 13.30
CA GLU A 117 14.29 -70.65 13.82
C GLU A 117 15.11 -70.00 12.67
N ALA A 118 15.52 -70.79 11.68
CA ALA A 118 16.21 -70.32 10.47
C ALA A 118 15.32 -69.46 9.59
N ALA A 119 13.99 -69.70 9.55
CA ALA A 119 13.05 -68.86 8.85
C ALA A 119 12.78 -67.48 9.61
N GLN A 120 12.73 -67.50 10.92
CA GLN A 120 12.63 -66.34 11.77
C GLN A 120 13.89 -65.45 11.70
N GLU A 121 15.09 -66.06 11.70
CA GLU A 121 16.34 -65.32 11.49
C GLU A 121 16.36 -64.57 10.13
N LYS A 122 15.97 -65.26 9.06
CA LYS A 122 15.88 -64.62 7.73
C LYS A 122 14.86 -63.54 7.65
N ILE A 123 13.73 -63.65 8.36
CA ILE A 123 12.72 -62.56 8.44
C ILE A 123 13.26 -61.37 9.24
N VAL A 124 14.00 -61.59 10.32
CA VAL A 124 14.62 -60.52 11.12
C VAL A 124 15.75 -59.85 10.33
N GLU A 125 16.53 -60.62 9.56
CA GLU A 125 17.59 -60.08 8.73
C GLU A 125 17.05 -59.29 7.54
N SER A 126 15.98 -59.76 6.89
CA SER A 126 15.30 -59.02 5.83
C SER A 126 14.60 -57.75 6.36
N LYS A 127 14.00 -57.78 7.56
CA LYS A 127 13.47 -56.58 8.22
C LYS A 127 14.56 -55.55 8.55
N LYS A 128 15.74 -56.01 9.03
CA LYS A 128 16.88 -55.13 9.28
C LYS A 128 17.41 -54.46 8.00
N MET A 129 17.44 -55.22 6.89
CA MET A 129 17.84 -54.63 5.59
C MET A 129 16.82 -53.61 5.10
N VAL A 130 15.52 -53.92 5.16
CA VAL A 130 14.44 -52.96 4.79
C VAL A 130 14.46 -51.71 5.69
N ASP A 131 14.60 -51.86 7.02
CA ASP A 131 14.74 -50.73 7.95
C ASP A 131 16.01 -49.91 7.68
N GLY A 132 17.08 -50.53 7.19
CA GLY A 132 18.32 -49.86 6.79
C GLY A 132 18.12 -49.00 5.53
N ASP A 133 17.52 -49.60 4.52
CA ASP A 133 17.26 -48.94 3.24
C ASP A 133 16.24 -47.78 3.38
N GLU A 134 15.17 -47.99 4.16
CA GLU A 134 14.20 -46.93 4.47
C GLU A 134 14.84 -45.74 5.22
N LYS A 135 15.78 -45.98 6.14
CA LYS A 135 16.50 -44.91 6.82
C LYS A 135 17.42 -44.15 5.89
N VAL A 136 18.12 -44.82 4.99
CA VAL A 136 18.98 -44.18 3.99
C VAL A 136 18.15 -43.33 3.03
N GLU A 137 16.99 -43.84 2.58
CA GLU A 137 16.07 -43.13 1.72
C GLU A 137 15.47 -41.89 2.43
N LEU A 138 15.07 -42.04 3.70
CA LEU A 138 14.57 -40.93 4.51
C LEU A 138 15.62 -39.81 4.71
N GLU A 139 16.87 -40.20 4.94
CA GLU A 139 17.99 -39.28 5.09
C GLU A 139 18.29 -38.55 3.76
N SER A 140 18.25 -39.28 2.64
CA SER A 140 18.38 -38.72 1.30
C SER A 140 17.27 -37.72 0.97
N LEU A 141 16.01 -38.06 1.27
CA LEU A 141 14.86 -37.16 1.07
C LEU A 141 14.91 -35.91 1.97
N ARG A 142 15.42 -36.05 3.20
CA ARG A 142 15.64 -34.89 4.09
C ARG A 142 16.71 -33.97 3.53
N GLN A 143 17.81 -34.53 3.03
CA GLN A 143 18.88 -33.74 2.43
C GLN A 143 18.40 -33.03 1.16
N GLU A 144 17.62 -33.69 0.32
CA GLU A 144 17.03 -33.12 -0.87
C GLU A 144 16.05 -31.99 -0.52
N ASN A 145 15.21 -32.18 0.51
CA ASN A 145 14.28 -31.16 0.99
C ASN A 145 15.03 -29.94 1.53
N GLU A 146 16.13 -30.12 2.24
CA GLU A 146 16.96 -29.03 2.74
C GLU A 146 17.65 -28.26 1.60
N ASN A 147 18.16 -28.99 0.60
CA ASN A 147 18.74 -28.38 -0.61
C ASN A 147 17.71 -27.61 -1.41
N LEU A 148 16.47 -28.11 -1.53
CA LEU A 148 15.36 -27.40 -2.19
C LEU A 148 14.97 -26.14 -1.42
N LYS A 149 14.89 -26.19 -0.10
CA LYS A 149 14.60 -25.01 0.74
C LYS A 149 15.67 -23.93 0.58
N GLN A 150 16.95 -24.33 0.60
CA GLN A 150 18.07 -23.40 0.39
C GLN A 150 18.03 -22.79 -1.02
N GLY A 151 17.74 -23.62 -2.05
CA GLY A 151 17.57 -23.14 -3.41
C GLY A 151 16.39 -22.18 -3.57
N MET A 152 15.26 -22.46 -2.91
CA MET A 152 14.11 -21.57 -2.90
C MET A 152 14.41 -20.25 -2.18
N ALA A 153 15.11 -20.30 -1.04
CA ALA A 153 15.50 -19.09 -0.31
C ALA A 153 16.43 -18.20 -1.17
N ALA A 154 17.43 -18.79 -1.81
CA ALA A 154 18.33 -18.07 -2.71
C ALA A 154 17.60 -17.50 -3.95
N ALA A 155 16.62 -18.23 -4.48
CA ALA A 155 15.80 -17.75 -5.60
C ALA A 155 14.91 -16.56 -5.19
N VAL A 156 14.34 -16.59 -3.97
CA VAL A 156 13.56 -15.49 -3.43
C VAL A 156 14.45 -14.26 -3.22
N GLU A 157 15.64 -14.42 -2.64
CA GLU A 157 16.61 -13.34 -2.47
C GLU A 157 17.03 -12.73 -3.82
N TYR A 158 17.33 -13.57 -4.81
CA TYR A 158 17.66 -13.11 -6.16
C TYR A 158 16.48 -12.35 -6.82
N ILE A 159 15.26 -12.83 -6.68
CA ILE A 159 14.06 -12.14 -7.20
C ILE A 159 13.88 -10.79 -6.51
N GLN A 160 14.07 -10.72 -5.19
CA GLN A 160 14.00 -9.48 -4.44
C GLN A 160 15.06 -8.47 -4.88
N ASP A 161 16.29 -8.91 -5.12
CA ASP A 161 17.38 -8.07 -5.61
C ASP A 161 17.12 -7.56 -7.04
N VAL A 162 16.50 -8.37 -7.89
CA VAL A 162 16.11 -7.97 -9.25
C VAL A 162 14.93 -6.99 -9.24
N GLU A 163 13.93 -7.24 -8.40
CA GLU A 163 12.75 -6.37 -8.28
C GLU A 163 13.06 -5.07 -7.51
N ASN A 164 13.95 -5.13 -6.54
CA ASN A 164 14.35 -4.02 -5.68
C ASN A 164 15.88 -3.93 -5.60
N PRO A 165 16.52 -3.47 -6.67
CA PRO A 165 17.98 -3.35 -6.67
C PRO A 165 18.41 -2.40 -5.54
N PRO A 166 19.52 -2.70 -4.86
CA PRO A 166 20.06 -1.83 -3.83
C PRO A 166 20.34 -0.44 -4.43
N MET A 167 19.79 0.59 -3.81
CA MET A 167 19.99 1.98 -4.23
C MET A 167 21.27 2.55 -3.64
N PRO A 168 21.99 3.40 -4.40
CA PRO A 168 23.15 4.08 -3.86
C PRO A 168 22.73 5.08 -2.75
N PRO A 169 23.59 5.31 -1.74
CA PRO A 169 23.35 6.34 -0.75
C PRO A 169 23.51 7.73 -1.37
N ILE A 170 22.80 8.72 -0.85
CA ILE A 170 22.94 10.13 -1.22
C ILE A 170 23.85 10.80 -0.19
N VAL A 171 24.92 11.42 -0.65
CA VAL A 171 25.86 12.15 0.22
C VAL A 171 25.68 13.65 -0.03
N GLY A 172 25.29 14.37 1.02
CA GLY A 172 25.15 15.82 1.01
C GLY A 172 26.07 16.49 2.05
N ASP A 173 26.04 17.81 2.09
CA ASP A 173 26.82 18.58 3.06
C ASP A 173 26.29 18.35 4.49
N GLY A 174 27.02 17.54 5.26
CA GLY A 174 26.70 17.25 6.66
C GLY A 174 25.61 16.20 6.88
N PHE A 175 25.22 15.44 5.86
CA PHE A 175 24.29 14.31 5.98
C PHE A 175 24.58 13.20 4.95
N VAL A 176 24.12 12.00 5.29
CA VAL A 176 24.07 10.86 4.36
C VAL A 176 22.68 10.27 4.43
N VAL A 177 22.03 10.09 3.26
CA VAL A 177 20.80 9.29 3.16
C VAL A 177 21.23 7.87 2.83
N PRO A 178 21.00 6.90 3.71
CA PRO A 178 21.37 5.51 3.46
C PRO A 178 20.64 4.95 2.23
N GLY A 179 21.27 4.02 1.52
CA GLY A 179 20.71 3.43 0.31
C GLY A 179 19.42 2.65 0.54
N ASP A 180 19.22 2.09 1.74
CA ASP A 180 17.99 1.44 2.16
C ASP A 180 16.81 2.44 2.28
N VAL A 181 17.07 3.66 2.74
CA VAL A 181 16.06 4.74 2.75
C VAL A 181 15.68 5.12 1.32
N VAL A 182 16.65 5.30 0.43
CA VAL A 182 16.39 5.57 -1.00
C VAL A 182 15.58 4.43 -1.62
N GLY A 183 15.98 3.19 -1.33
CA GLY A 183 15.29 1.97 -1.77
C GLY A 183 13.84 1.89 -1.28
N MET A 184 13.58 2.33 -0.04
CA MET A 184 12.24 2.38 0.54
C MET A 184 11.33 3.34 -0.24
N PHE A 185 11.80 4.55 -0.57
CA PHE A 185 11.04 5.49 -1.41
C PHE A 185 10.74 4.91 -2.80
N ALA A 186 11.73 4.31 -3.45
CA ALA A 186 11.56 3.70 -4.78
C ALA A 186 10.59 2.51 -4.74
N THR A 187 10.66 1.68 -3.71
CA THR A 187 9.75 0.54 -3.52
C THR A 187 8.32 1.00 -3.28
N LEU A 188 8.13 2.00 -2.42
CA LEU A 188 6.81 2.57 -2.17
C LEU A 188 6.21 3.19 -3.45
N GLY A 189 7.01 3.94 -4.20
CA GLY A 189 6.57 4.53 -5.46
C GLY A 189 6.07 3.48 -6.47
N ARG A 190 6.81 2.39 -6.63
CA ARG A 190 6.39 1.25 -7.46
C ARG A 190 5.11 0.60 -6.96
N GLN A 191 4.99 0.40 -5.65
CA GLN A 191 3.80 -0.21 -5.04
C GLN A 191 2.56 0.66 -5.27
N LEU A 192 2.63 1.95 -4.97
CA LEU A 192 1.52 2.88 -5.17
C LEU A 192 1.12 3.03 -6.65
N HIS A 193 2.09 2.97 -7.58
CA HIS A 193 1.81 2.95 -9.02
C HIS A 193 1.09 1.65 -9.42
N LYS A 194 1.52 0.51 -8.90
CA LYS A 194 0.88 -0.80 -9.13
C LYS A 194 -0.56 -0.85 -8.59
N GLU A 195 -0.80 -0.20 -7.46
CA GLU A 195 -2.14 -0.06 -6.86
C GLU A 195 -3.01 1.02 -7.52
N ARG A 196 -2.47 1.74 -8.50
CA ARG A 196 -3.14 2.84 -9.20
C ARG A 196 -3.52 4.03 -8.31
N LEU A 197 -2.79 4.22 -7.24
CA LEU A 197 -2.91 5.40 -6.37
C LEU A 197 -2.08 6.58 -6.88
N LEU A 198 -1.13 6.31 -7.79
CA LEU A 198 -0.30 7.31 -8.47
C LEU A 198 -0.44 7.21 -9.99
N HIS A 199 -0.39 8.34 -10.65
CA HIS A 199 -0.35 8.45 -12.10
C HIS A 199 0.69 9.49 -12.54
N GLY A 200 1.63 9.05 -13.39
CA GLY A 200 2.69 9.92 -13.92
C GLY A 200 3.57 10.50 -12.81
N THR A 201 3.54 11.81 -12.67
CA THR A 201 4.31 12.57 -11.69
C THR A 201 3.46 13.14 -10.54
N ALA A 202 2.21 12.70 -10.43
CA ALA A 202 1.32 13.13 -9.35
C ALA A 202 1.69 12.45 -8.04
N GLY A 203 1.63 13.20 -6.93
CA GLY A 203 1.92 12.72 -5.59
C GLY A 203 3.32 13.10 -5.09
N SER A 204 3.54 12.92 -3.80
CA SER A 204 4.80 13.23 -3.13
C SER A 204 4.93 12.42 -1.83
N PHE A 205 6.16 12.07 -1.45
CA PHE A 205 6.47 11.37 -0.22
C PHE A 205 7.50 12.13 0.58
N SER A 206 7.40 12.08 1.89
CA SER A 206 8.43 12.62 2.78
C SER A 206 8.60 11.75 4.03
N LEU A 207 9.81 11.80 4.58
CA LEU A 207 10.23 11.05 5.75
C LEU A 207 11.17 11.90 6.59
N LEU A 208 10.95 11.92 7.91
CA LEU A 208 11.93 12.46 8.87
C LEU A 208 13.09 11.49 9.03
N SER A 209 14.29 12.02 8.96
CA SER A 209 15.51 11.23 9.24
C SER A 209 15.52 10.77 10.69
N THR A 210 15.80 9.49 10.89
CA THR A 210 16.00 8.92 12.24
C THR A 210 17.40 9.16 12.79
N THR A 211 18.35 9.57 11.95
CA THR A 211 19.76 9.75 12.31
C THR A 211 20.15 11.21 12.50
N VAL A 212 19.52 12.13 11.78
CA VAL A 212 19.81 13.56 11.85
C VAL A 212 18.53 14.32 12.22
N PRO A 213 18.50 14.99 13.38
CA PRO A 213 17.30 15.72 13.83
C PRO A 213 16.84 16.76 12.81
N ASN A 214 15.53 16.85 12.63
CA ASN A 214 14.84 17.79 11.75
C ASN A 214 15.22 17.70 10.27
N LEU A 215 15.95 16.68 9.86
CA LEU A 215 16.24 16.44 8.46
C LEU A 215 15.06 15.73 7.80
N VAL A 216 14.60 16.27 6.68
CA VAL A 216 13.46 15.76 5.90
C VAL A 216 13.97 15.28 4.56
N HIS A 217 13.63 14.06 4.19
CA HIS A 217 13.77 13.54 2.85
C HIS A 217 12.42 13.66 2.16
N ILE A 218 12.37 14.26 0.96
CA ILE A 218 11.14 14.46 0.18
C ILE A 218 11.39 14.18 -1.29
N THR A 219 10.39 13.69 -1.98
CA THR A 219 10.47 13.48 -3.43
C THR A 219 10.63 14.79 -4.19
N ARG A 220 11.42 14.74 -5.27
CA ARG A 220 11.64 15.89 -6.16
C ARG A 220 10.35 16.24 -6.90
N GLN A 221 10.14 17.54 -7.12
CA GLN A 221 9.04 18.03 -7.95
C GLN A 221 9.08 17.42 -9.35
N GLY A 222 7.95 16.86 -9.77
CA GLY A 222 7.79 16.24 -11.08
C GLY A 222 8.50 14.88 -11.25
N ALA A 223 8.97 14.26 -10.16
CA ALA A 223 9.52 12.91 -10.22
C ALA A 223 8.44 11.89 -10.62
N ALA A 224 8.79 10.94 -11.47
CA ALA A 224 7.94 9.80 -11.81
C ALA A 224 8.06 8.75 -10.70
N LEU A 225 7.23 8.84 -9.68
CA LEU A 225 7.39 8.09 -8.42
C LEU A 225 7.40 6.56 -8.61
N GLY A 226 6.73 6.04 -9.64
CA GLY A 226 6.80 4.62 -10.00
C GLY A 226 8.14 4.17 -10.59
N LEU A 227 9.03 5.11 -10.94
CA LEU A 227 10.34 4.88 -11.57
C LEU A 227 11.48 5.61 -10.83
N MET A 228 11.28 5.87 -9.53
CA MET A 228 12.23 6.65 -8.72
C MET A 228 13.63 6.07 -8.68
N ASN A 229 14.61 6.98 -8.65
CA ASN A 229 16.00 6.71 -8.36
C ASN A 229 16.53 7.73 -7.32
N GLU A 230 17.83 7.66 -6.98
CA GLU A 230 18.45 8.51 -5.97
C GLU A 230 18.38 10.02 -6.27
N ASN A 231 18.31 10.41 -7.56
CA ASN A 231 18.22 11.81 -7.96
C ASN A 231 16.83 12.41 -7.78
N ASP A 232 15.84 11.58 -7.47
CA ASP A 232 14.46 11.99 -7.24
C ASP A 232 14.16 12.27 -5.75
N LEU A 233 15.18 12.19 -4.89
CA LEU A 233 15.08 12.48 -3.48
C LEU A 233 15.82 13.76 -3.11
N ILE A 234 15.11 14.71 -2.52
CA ILE A 234 15.63 15.99 -2.07
C ILE A 234 15.65 16.01 -0.54
N THR A 235 16.65 16.67 0.03
CA THR A 235 16.79 16.76 1.48
C THR A 235 16.75 18.22 1.92
N GLY A 236 15.99 18.49 3.00
CA GLY A 236 15.86 19.80 3.61
C GLY A 236 15.70 19.71 5.12
N ARG A 237 15.46 20.82 5.78
CA ARG A 237 15.21 20.84 7.23
C ARG A 237 13.79 21.27 7.53
N LEU A 238 13.19 20.62 8.51
CA LEU A 238 11.86 20.95 9.01
C LEU A 238 11.85 22.39 9.53
N GLY A 239 10.88 23.17 9.08
CA GLY A 239 10.75 24.59 9.43
C GLY A 239 11.52 25.55 8.52
N ASP A 240 12.44 25.09 7.69
CA ASP A 240 13.14 25.93 6.72
C ASP A 240 12.32 26.15 5.44
N ALA A 241 12.78 27.07 4.61
CA ALA A 241 12.25 27.28 3.27
C ALA A 241 12.40 26.00 2.44
N ALA A 242 11.51 25.81 1.46
CA ALA A 242 11.56 24.67 0.54
C ALA A 242 12.93 24.60 -0.15
N PRO A 243 13.62 23.44 -0.14
CA PRO A 243 14.81 23.25 -0.93
C PRO A 243 14.52 23.40 -2.42
N ILE A 244 15.55 23.78 -3.18
CA ILE A 244 15.43 23.83 -4.65
C ILE A 244 15.05 22.44 -5.17
N GLN A 245 14.06 22.37 -6.06
CA GLN A 245 13.51 21.15 -6.64
C GLN A 245 12.71 20.25 -5.67
N ALA A 246 12.50 20.60 -4.42
CA ALA A 246 11.56 19.87 -3.57
C ALA A 246 10.13 19.96 -4.13
N SER A 247 9.27 19.02 -3.77
CA SER A 247 7.84 19.07 -4.10
C SER A 247 7.22 20.41 -3.71
N GLU A 248 6.30 20.92 -4.51
CA GLU A 248 5.49 22.12 -4.20
C GLU A 248 4.73 21.97 -2.88
N ASP A 249 4.47 20.72 -2.49
CA ASP A 249 3.80 20.37 -1.23
C ASP A 249 4.72 20.48 0.00
N TRP A 250 5.97 20.97 -0.14
CA TRP A 250 6.94 21.05 0.96
C TRP A 250 6.37 21.60 2.27
N ARG A 251 5.58 22.67 2.19
CA ARG A 251 4.99 23.31 3.39
C ARG A 251 3.92 22.41 4.02
N ILE A 252 3.12 21.73 3.20
CA ILE A 252 2.10 20.77 3.65
C ILE A 252 2.81 19.59 4.33
N HIS A 253 3.82 19.02 3.67
CA HIS A 253 4.62 17.94 4.24
C HIS A 253 5.31 18.35 5.53
N SER A 254 5.82 19.59 5.63
CA SER A 254 6.47 20.08 6.84
C SER A 254 5.52 20.12 8.04
N VAL A 255 4.28 20.59 7.85
CA VAL A 255 3.25 20.59 8.90
C VAL A 255 2.82 19.17 9.23
N ALA A 256 2.59 18.32 8.23
CA ALA A 256 2.22 16.92 8.41
C ALA A 256 3.29 16.14 9.19
N LEU A 257 4.57 16.30 8.84
CA LEU A 257 5.69 15.68 9.53
C LEU A 257 5.86 16.18 10.96
N ALA A 258 5.66 17.48 11.19
CA ALA A 258 5.69 18.05 12.55
C ALA A 258 4.61 17.42 13.43
N ILE A 259 3.38 17.25 12.92
CA ILE A 259 2.28 16.61 13.64
C ILE A 259 2.61 15.12 13.88
N ALA A 260 3.01 14.39 12.84
CA ALA A 260 3.37 12.98 12.96
C ALA A 260 4.49 12.76 13.99
N SER A 261 5.50 13.65 14.02
CA SER A 261 6.61 13.55 14.96
C SER A 261 6.22 13.69 16.44
N LEU A 262 5.15 14.43 16.73
CA LEU A 262 4.63 14.56 18.09
C LEU A 262 3.95 13.26 18.55
N ASP A 263 3.28 12.55 17.64
CA ASP A 263 2.58 11.31 17.98
C ASP A 263 3.49 10.08 17.97
N HIS A 264 4.65 10.15 17.28
CA HIS A 264 5.54 9.00 17.04
C HIS A 264 6.98 9.21 17.54
N GLU A 265 7.17 9.93 18.65
CA GLU A 265 8.46 10.06 19.33
C GLU A 265 9.59 10.61 18.42
N GLY A 266 9.27 11.63 17.62
CA GLY A 266 10.21 12.27 16.70
C GLY A 266 10.35 11.59 15.33
N ARG A 267 9.61 10.50 15.06
CA ARG A 267 9.51 9.88 13.75
C ARG A 267 8.32 10.45 12.99
N GLY A 268 8.37 10.43 11.68
CA GLY A 268 7.23 10.86 10.89
C GLY A 268 7.44 10.66 9.40
N ALA A 269 6.37 10.28 8.73
CA ALA A 269 6.28 10.19 7.28
C ALA A 269 4.96 10.78 6.80
N CYS A 270 4.97 11.29 5.57
CA CYS A 270 3.77 11.76 4.90
C CYS A 270 3.77 11.26 3.45
N VAL A 271 2.64 10.72 3.03
CA VAL A 271 2.40 10.21 1.67
C VAL A 271 1.23 10.97 1.07
N HIS A 272 1.46 11.67 -0.03
CA HIS A 272 0.43 12.28 -0.85
C HIS A 272 0.18 11.43 -2.09
N VAL A 273 -1.08 11.06 -2.32
CA VAL A 273 -1.53 10.26 -3.46
C VAL A 273 -2.81 10.83 -4.08
N ALA A 274 -2.94 10.67 -5.39
CA ALA A 274 -4.11 11.15 -6.14
C ALA A 274 -5.42 10.43 -5.78
N ALA A 275 -5.37 9.15 -5.35
CA ALA A 275 -6.48 8.39 -4.78
C ALA A 275 -7.82 8.60 -5.53
N PRO A 276 -8.09 7.90 -6.67
CA PRO A 276 -9.15 8.28 -7.62
C PRO A 276 -10.56 8.35 -7.03
N TYR A 277 -10.93 7.40 -6.15
CA TYR A 277 -12.28 7.38 -5.56
C TYR A 277 -12.45 8.50 -4.53
N THR A 278 -11.46 8.70 -3.66
CA THR A 278 -11.44 9.81 -2.70
C THR A 278 -11.50 11.15 -3.42
N THR A 279 -10.67 11.34 -4.44
CA THR A 279 -10.64 12.57 -5.23
C THR A 279 -11.98 12.81 -5.90
N THR A 280 -12.57 11.79 -6.56
CA THR A 280 -13.89 11.92 -7.19
C THR A 280 -14.97 12.33 -6.20
N LEU A 281 -15.07 11.65 -5.06
CA LEU A 281 -16.04 11.96 -4.02
C LEU A 281 -15.83 13.36 -3.41
N SER A 282 -14.60 13.84 -3.35
CA SER A 282 -14.28 15.17 -2.83
C SER A 282 -14.70 16.33 -3.76
N LEU A 283 -14.92 16.06 -5.06
CA LEU A 283 -15.33 17.09 -6.03
C LEU A 283 -16.76 17.58 -5.85
N GLU A 284 -17.58 16.87 -5.10
CA GLU A 284 -18.94 17.30 -4.80
C GLU A 284 -18.92 18.56 -3.92
N LYS A 285 -19.50 19.66 -4.43
CA LYS A 285 -19.35 20.99 -3.82
C LYS A 285 -19.93 21.12 -2.41
N ASP A 286 -21.02 20.38 -2.14
CA ASP A 286 -21.72 20.43 -0.87
C ASP A 286 -21.22 19.37 0.13
N ARG A 287 -20.20 18.61 -0.26
CA ARG A 287 -19.56 17.58 0.58
C ARG A 287 -18.34 18.17 1.28
N TYR A 288 -18.37 18.25 2.60
CA TYR A 288 -17.30 18.82 3.42
C TYR A 288 -16.51 17.75 4.18
N ALA A 289 -16.95 16.50 4.09
CA ALA A 289 -16.26 15.37 4.69
C ALA A 289 -16.62 14.06 3.99
N LEU A 290 -15.71 13.11 4.05
CA LEU A 290 -15.91 11.73 3.63
C LEU A 290 -16.07 10.86 4.88
N VAL A 291 -17.15 10.08 4.91
CA VAL A 291 -17.46 9.16 6.02
C VAL A 291 -17.53 7.75 5.43
N PRO A 292 -16.59 6.87 5.78
CA PRO A 292 -16.62 5.48 5.33
C PRO A 292 -17.92 4.77 5.75
N THR A 293 -18.42 3.89 4.91
CA THR A 293 -19.61 3.06 5.21
C THR A 293 -19.23 1.67 5.71
N ASP A 294 -18.06 1.18 5.36
CA ASP A 294 -17.52 -0.09 5.83
C ASP A 294 -17.06 -0.03 7.30
N TYR A 295 -17.00 -1.20 7.94
CA TYR A 295 -16.66 -1.31 9.36
C TYR A 295 -15.24 -0.80 9.67
N GLU A 296 -14.25 -1.20 8.88
CA GLU A 296 -12.85 -0.86 9.11
C GLU A 296 -12.58 0.63 8.90
N GLY A 297 -13.13 1.19 7.82
CA GLY A 297 -13.02 2.62 7.54
C GLY A 297 -13.63 3.48 8.63
N ARG A 298 -14.84 3.14 9.10
CA ARG A 298 -15.50 3.86 10.21
C ARG A 298 -14.71 3.78 11.51
N THR A 299 -14.15 2.60 11.81
CA THR A 299 -13.42 2.38 13.06
C THR A 299 -12.08 3.12 13.06
N ASN A 300 -11.37 3.13 11.93
CA ASN A 300 -10.01 3.65 11.85
C ASN A 300 -9.93 5.15 11.54
N TYR A 301 -10.89 5.68 10.76
CA TYR A 301 -10.81 7.07 10.24
C TYR A 301 -12.02 7.92 10.65
N GLY A 302 -13.16 7.29 10.96
CA GLY A 302 -14.37 7.99 11.35
C GLY A 302 -14.84 8.95 10.25
N ARG A 303 -14.47 10.21 10.35
CA ARG A 303 -14.83 11.27 9.42
C ARG A 303 -13.59 12.01 8.95
N ALA A 304 -13.25 11.92 7.66
CA ALA A 304 -12.18 12.68 7.06
C ALA A 304 -12.71 14.00 6.48
N THR A 305 -12.22 15.11 7.01
CA THR A 305 -12.60 16.46 6.52
C THR A 305 -11.95 16.71 5.16
N ILE A 306 -12.72 17.30 4.25
CA ILE A 306 -12.24 17.78 2.95
C ILE A 306 -11.80 19.23 3.13
N VAL A 307 -10.54 19.51 2.80
CA VAL A 307 -9.96 20.86 2.83
C VAL A 307 -9.85 21.38 1.41
N ASP A 308 -10.29 22.62 1.19
CA ASP A 308 -10.18 23.28 -0.11
C ASP A 308 -8.74 23.75 -0.34
N VAL A 309 -8.18 23.44 -1.52
CA VAL A 309 -6.80 23.82 -1.86
C VAL A 309 -6.71 25.34 -2.05
N GLN A 310 -5.88 26.02 -1.23
CA GLN A 310 -5.73 27.48 -1.23
C GLN A 310 -4.27 27.92 -1.18
N TYR A 311 -3.57 27.81 -2.30
CA TYR A 311 -2.15 28.24 -2.38
C TYR A 311 -1.97 29.76 -2.24
N SER A 312 -3.03 30.57 -2.45
CA SER A 312 -2.99 32.02 -2.29
C SER A 312 -3.01 32.48 -0.83
N ASP A 313 -3.61 31.66 0.06
CA ASP A 313 -3.59 31.84 1.52
C ASP A 313 -3.02 30.57 2.17
N MET A 314 -1.72 30.42 2.07
CA MET A 314 -1.03 29.23 2.58
C MET A 314 -1.14 29.10 4.10
N GLU A 315 -1.18 30.19 4.85
CA GLU A 315 -1.26 30.13 6.31
C GLU A 315 -2.65 29.65 6.75
N GLY A 316 -3.72 30.20 6.18
CA GLY A 316 -5.08 29.73 6.40
C GLY A 316 -5.24 28.27 6.01
N TYR A 317 -4.70 27.88 4.85
CA TYR A 317 -4.76 26.51 4.35
C TYR A 317 -4.05 25.51 5.29
N LEU A 318 -2.85 25.82 5.81
CA LEU A 318 -2.14 24.96 6.75
C LEU A 318 -2.86 24.83 8.10
N ASN A 319 -3.55 25.89 8.55
CA ASN A 319 -4.39 25.83 9.74
C ASN A 319 -5.59 24.90 9.52
N GLU A 320 -6.28 24.99 8.38
CA GLU A 320 -7.38 24.08 8.04
C GLU A 320 -6.91 22.62 7.95
N ILE A 321 -5.76 22.36 7.36
CA ILE A 321 -5.13 21.03 7.32
C ILE A 321 -4.91 20.49 8.75
N THR A 322 -4.38 21.34 9.64
CA THR A 322 -4.12 20.94 11.04
C THR A 322 -5.42 20.55 11.75
N GLU A 323 -6.49 21.33 11.56
CA GLU A 323 -7.80 20.99 12.13
C GLU A 323 -8.42 19.73 11.50
N ALA A 324 -8.25 19.55 10.19
CA ALA A 324 -8.73 18.37 9.48
C ALA A 324 -8.03 17.08 9.96
N LEU A 325 -6.73 17.11 10.20
CA LEU A 325 -5.96 15.99 10.70
C LEU A 325 -6.45 15.53 12.08
N LYS A 326 -6.82 16.43 12.96
CA LYS A 326 -7.36 16.09 14.29
C LYS A 326 -8.63 15.22 14.22
N GLN A 327 -9.43 15.38 13.14
CA GLN A 327 -10.68 14.60 12.96
C GLN A 327 -10.43 13.11 12.71
N THR A 328 -9.28 12.77 12.15
CA THR A 328 -8.89 11.38 11.85
C THR A 328 -7.86 10.82 12.84
N GLY A 329 -7.60 11.52 13.95
CA GLY A 329 -6.55 11.16 14.90
C GLY A 329 -5.16 11.29 14.27
N ASN A 330 -4.94 12.37 13.51
CA ASN A 330 -3.70 12.72 12.80
C ASN A 330 -3.22 11.69 11.76
N LYS A 331 -4.14 10.88 11.22
CA LYS A 331 -3.79 9.83 10.24
C LYS A 331 -3.82 10.33 8.80
N LEU A 332 -4.80 11.15 8.44
CA LEU A 332 -4.95 11.67 7.07
C LEU A 332 -5.89 12.88 7.00
N PHE A 333 -5.77 13.63 5.92
CA PHE A 333 -6.79 14.57 5.46
C PHE A 333 -6.98 14.45 3.94
N VAL A 334 -8.08 15.00 3.44
CA VAL A 334 -8.43 14.99 2.02
C VAL A 334 -8.35 16.41 1.48
N ALA A 335 -7.54 16.63 0.45
CA ALA A 335 -7.51 17.87 -0.29
C ALA A 335 -8.47 17.79 -1.49
N ARG A 336 -9.44 18.73 -1.59
CA ARG A 336 -10.51 18.70 -2.60
C ARG A 336 -9.94 18.65 -4.02
N GLY A 337 -10.33 17.61 -4.77
CA GLY A 337 -9.90 17.42 -6.16
C GLY A 337 -8.40 17.14 -6.34
N HIS A 338 -7.66 16.94 -5.23
CA HIS A 338 -6.22 16.78 -5.25
C HIS A 338 -5.76 15.40 -4.72
N GLY A 339 -6.42 14.86 -3.69
CA GLY A 339 -6.14 13.53 -3.18
C GLY A 339 -6.07 13.44 -1.66
N ILE A 340 -5.31 12.44 -1.18
CA ILE A 340 -5.11 12.13 0.24
C ILE A 340 -3.67 12.51 0.63
N TYR A 341 -3.52 13.13 1.80
CA TYR A 341 -2.27 13.23 2.53
C TYR A 341 -2.40 12.34 3.77
N ALA A 342 -1.62 11.28 3.82
CA ALA A 342 -1.64 10.33 4.93
C ALA A 342 -0.33 10.38 5.70
N LEU A 343 -0.42 10.27 7.02
CA LEU A 343 0.66 10.37 7.98
C LEU A 343 0.90 9.02 8.66
N GLY A 344 2.13 8.81 9.11
CA GLY A 344 2.52 7.65 9.92
C GLY A 344 3.88 7.84 10.55
N SER A 345 4.32 6.89 11.35
CA SER A 345 5.67 6.84 11.93
C SER A 345 6.75 6.58 10.88
N ASP A 346 6.36 5.94 9.78
CA ASP A 346 7.19 5.62 8.62
C ASP A 346 6.36 5.62 7.32
N LEU A 347 7.03 5.44 6.19
CA LEU A 347 6.38 5.45 4.87
C LEU A 347 5.39 4.29 4.69
N LEU A 348 5.60 3.16 5.34
CA LEU A 348 4.74 1.99 5.21
C LEU A 348 3.41 2.21 5.95
N GLU A 349 3.45 2.80 7.15
CA GLU A 349 2.25 3.15 7.90
C GLU A 349 1.45 4.25 7.19
N ALA A 350 2.12 5.30 6.72
CA ALA A 350 1.47 6.36 5.95
C ALA A 350 0.80 5.83 4.67
N TRP A 351 1.49 4.96 3.91
CA TRP A 351 0.90 4.25 2.78
C TRP A 351 -0.30 3.41 3.17
N GLY A 352 -0.18 2.64 4.27
CA GLY A 352 -1.27 1.81 4.78
C GLY A 352 -2.54 2.61 5.04
N HIS A 353 -2.41 3.81 5.63
CA HIS A 353 -3.54 4.72 5.83
C HIS A 353 -4.15 5.22 4.52
N ALA A 354 -3.32 5.64 3.55
CA ALA A 354 -3.81 6.09 2.26
C ALA A 354 -4.55 4.98 1.49
N ALA A 355 -3.95 3.78 1.41
CA ALA A 355 -4.51 2.65 0.69
C ALA A 355 -5.81 2.12 1.32
N ALA A 356 -5.85 2.01 2.65
CA ALA A 356 -7.04 1.55 3.37
C ALA A 356 -8.20 2.56 3.25
N PHE A 357 -7.90 3.86 3.37
CA PHE A 357 -8.93 4.89 3.20
C PHE A 357 -9.48 4.93 1.78
N GLU A 358 -8.62 4.86 0.76
CA GLU A 358 -9.05 4.80 -0.65
C GLU A 358 -9.91 3.56 -0.91
N HIS A 359 -9.58 2.42 -0.29
CA HIS A 359 -10.44 1.22 -0.38
C HIS A 359 -11.83 1.48 0.20
N SER A 360 -11.93 2.11 1.36
CA SER A 360 -13.22 2.50 1.97
C SER A 360 -13.99 3.49 1.09
N MET A 361 -13.29 4.43 0.45
CA MET A 361 -13.91 5.38 -0.49
C MET A 361 -14.39 4.71 -1.77
N ARG A 362 -13.69 3.67 -2.22
CA ARG A 362 -14.17 2.84 -3.32
C ARG A 362 -15.47 2.13 -2.97
N ILE A 363 -15.58 1.58 -1.76
CA ILE A 363 -16.81 0.96 -1.27
C ILE A 363 -17.93 1.99 -1.23
N LEU A 364 -17.69 3.17 -0.64
CA LEU A 364 -18.66 4.25 -0.58
C LEU A 364 -19.16 4.66 -1.98
N TYR A 365 -18.22 4.90 -2.91
CA TYR A 365 -18.55 5.27 -4.29
C TYR A 365 -19.40 4.21 -4.99
N LEU A 366 -19.06 2.93 -4.84
CA LEU A 366 -19.83 1.83 -5.42
C LEU A 366 -21.21 1.66 -4.79
N SER A 367 -21.32 1.92 -3.47
CA SER A 367 -22.61 1.91 -2.77
C SER A 367 -23.52 3.03 -3.25
N GLU A 368 -23.00 4.24 -3.42
CA GLU A 368 -23.73 5.38 -3.96
C GLU A 368 -24.18 5.12 -5.41
N LEU A 369 -23.32 4.50 -6.26
CA LEU A 369 -23.70 4.11 -7.61
C LEU A 369 -24.79 3.03 -7.68
N ALA A 370 -24.82 2.15 -6.68
CA ALA A 370 -25.78 1.05 -6.60
C ALA A 370 -27.07 1.44 -5.86
N ASP A 371 -27.16 2.69 -5.37
CA ASP A 371 -28.28 3.22 -4.56
C ASP A 371 -28.55 2.36 -3.30
N LEU A 372 -27.46 1.96 -2.62
CA LEU A 372 -27.47 1.12 -1.41
C LEU A 372 -27.30 1.97 -0.13
#